data_d6ca8ed739898d014d703301e2ae4131
#
_entry.id   d6ca8ed739898d014d703301e2ae4131
#
_cell.length_a   1.000
_cell.length_b   1.000
_cell.length_c   1.000
_cell.angle_alpha   90.00
_cell.angle_beta   90.00
_cell.angle_gamma   90.00
#
_symmetry.space_group_name_H-M   'P 1'
#
loop_
_entity.id
_entity.type
_entity.pdbx_description
1 polymer ?
#
loop_
_entity_poly.entity_id
_entity_poly.type
_entity_poly.pdbx_seq_one_letter_code
_entity_poly.pdbx_strand_id
1 'polypeptide(L)'
;MIELLHGDCLELMKDIPDKSIDLIVIDPPYIVTKNSWDKEEVVSDFLSKILFDKAKEHCSLYVWCGIGEKSNSLFRWFPIFNKHWYFKDLITWKKQRGMGNKKGWLYVREECMWFVKDNKQFTWNKDNQYDLQDKRLFSLPNNKSDFKRFTNVWIDIKECAGSMKSCENHPTEKPVELIQRILKLSCVDNGTVLDCFMGSGSTGVACINTNRNFIGIEKDDKYFEIAKNRIEQAQQDVAPKV
;
A
#
# COMPACT_ATOMS: atom_id res chain seq x y z
N MET A 1 -6.70 1.96 -17.63
CA MET A 1 -5.54 1.17 -18.15
C MET A 1 -5.00 0.31 -17.01
N ILE A 2 -4.75 -0.98 -17.26
CA ILE A 2 -4.08 -1.89 -16.32
C ILE A 2 -2.88 -2.48 -17.06
N GLU A 3 -1.71 -2.35 -16.49
CA GLU A 3 -0.45 -2.85 -17.05
C GLU A 3 0.28 -3.68 -15.99
N LEU A 4 0.62 -4.92 -16.34
CA LEU A 4 1.30 -5.85 -15.45
C LEU A 4 2.63 -6.25 -16.08
N LEU A 5 3.72 -5.99 -15.36
CA LEU A 5 5.08 -6.20 -15.82
C LEU A 5 5.75 -7.29 -14.96
N HIS A 6 6.26 -8.34 -15.63
CA HIS A 6 6.90 -9.45 -14.96
C HIS A 6 8.43 -9.29 -15.00
N GLY A 7 9.07 -9.13 -13.85
CA GLY A 7 10.51 -9.01 -13.74
C GLY A 7 11.01 -8.11 -12.63
N ASP A 8 12.29 -7.74 -12.71
CA ASP A 8 12.93 -6.88 -11.73
C ASP A 8 12.45 -5.44 -11.82
N CYS A 9 11.96 -4.88 -10.71
CA CYS A 9 11.37 -3.54 -10.71
C CYS A 9 12.39 -2.44 -11.04
N LEU A 10 13.67 -2.58 -10.67
CA LEU A 10 14.71 -1.58 -10.96
C LEU A 10 15.04 -1.53 -12.45
N GLU A 11 14.86 -2.63 -13.18
CA GLU A 11 15.02 -2.66 -14.63
C GLU A 11 13.77 -2.15 -15.34
N LEU A 12 12.60 -2.71 -15.00
CA LEU A 12 11.35 -2.39 -15.70
C LEU A 12 10.86 -0.95 -15.48
N MET A 13 11.16 -0.36 -14.32
CA MET A 13 10.82 1.05 -14.08
C MET A 13 11.60 2.03 -14.98
N LYS A 14 12.68 1.62 -15.62
CA LYS A 14 13.43 2.49 -16.57
C LYS A 14 12.56 2.87 -17.77
N ASP A 15 11.67 1.98 -18.19
CA ASP A 15 10.78 2.17 -19.33
C ASP A 15 9.51 2.95 -19.00
N ILE A 16 9.19 3.13 -17.73
CA ILE A 16 8.08 3.98 -17.29
C ILE A 16 8.47 5.46 -17.48
N PRO A 17 7.64 6.28 -18.16
CA PRO A 17 7.96 7.69 -18.36
C PRO A 17 8.11 8.45 -17.03
N ASP A 18 9.06 9.38 -16.99
CA ASP A 18 9.21 10.29 -15.85
C ASP A 18 7.96 11.16 -15.68
N LYS A 19 7.65 11.51 -14.44
CA LYS A 19 6.48 12.35 -14.07
C LYS A 19 5.16 11.83 -14.63
N SER A 20 4.98 10.50 -14.68
CA SER A 20 3.76 9.86 -15.18
C SER A 20 2.86 9.29 -14.09
N ILE A 21 3.38 9.10 -12.87
CA ILE A 21 2.69 8.41 -11.77
C ILE A 21 2.03 9.41 -10.81
N ASP A 22 0.75 9.18 -10.52
CA ASP A 22 -0.06 10.02 -9.62
C ASP A 22 0.02 9.57 -8.15
N LEU A 23 0.22 8.25 -7.92
CA LEU A 23 0.35 7.67 -6.60
C LEU A 23 1.25 6.44 -6.63
N ILE A 24 2.06 6.26 -5.60
CA ILE A 24 2.89 5.07 -5.43
C ILE A 24 2.51 4.40 -4.11
N VAL A 25 2.21 3.09 -4.15
CA VAL A 25 1.94 2.26 -2.96
C VAL A 25 2.80 1.01 -3.05
N ILE A 26 3.71 0.82 -2.11
CA ILE A 26 4.65 -0.31 -2.13
C ILE A 26 4.72 -1.04 -0.79
N ASP A 27 4.90 -2.35 -0.86
CA ASP A 27 5.14 -3.24 0.28
C ASP A 27 6.42 -4.07 0.02
N PRO A 28 7.62 -3.45 0.13
CA PRO A 28 8.87 -4.14 -0.16
C PRO A 28 9.14 -5.29 0.80
N PRO A 29 9.92 -6.31 0.43
CA PRO A 29 10.31 -7.40 1.32
C PRO A 29 11.06 -6.89 2.55
N TYR A 30 10.67 -7.40 3.75
CA TYR A 30 11.20 -6.93 5.05
C TYR A 30 12.43 -7.69 5.53
N ILE A 31 12.84 -8.74 4.83
CA ILE A 31 13.93 -9.67 5.20
C ILE A 31 13.63 -10.39 6.53
N VAL A 32 12.41 -10.87 6.70
CA VAL A 32 11.94 -11.54 7.93
C VAL A 32 11.46 -12.96 7.72
N THR A 33 11.22 -13.36 6.46
CA THR A 33 10.74 -14.68 6.10
C THR A 33 11.85 -15.55 5.51
N LYS A 34 11.55 -16.86 5.33
CA LYS A 34 12.46 -17.80 4.66
C LYS A 34 12.23 -17.87 3.14
N ASN A 35 11.29 -17.09 2.63
CA ASN A 35 10.93 -17.12 1.22
C ASN A 35 12.08 -16.56 0.35
N SER A 36 12.18 -17.04 -0.88
CA SER A 36 13.26 -16.64 -1.81
C SER A 36 13.25 -15.14 -2.13
N TRP A 37 12.07 -14.55 -2.22
CA TRP A 37 11.87 -13.12 -2.51
C TRP A 37 12.18 -12.19 -1.33
N ASP A 38 12.33 -12.69 -0.10
CA ASP A 38 12.53 -11.92 1.13
C ASP A 38 13.97 -12.05 1.68
N LYS A 39 14.97 -12.18 0.80
CA LYS A 39 16.36 -12.42 1.20
C LYS A 39 17.29 -11.23 1.01
N GLU A 40 16.94 -10.31 0.11
CA GLU A 40 17.81 -9.20 -0.27
C GLU A 40 17.16 -7.86 0.06
N GLU A 41 17.99 -6.90 0.49
CA GLU A 41 17.53 -5.52 0.70
C GLU A 41 17.38 -4.82 -0.65
N VAL A 42 16.16 -4.61 -1.07
CA VAL A 42 15.83 -3.91 -2.33
C VAL A 42 15.62 -2.41 -2.14
N VAL A 43 15.32 -1.98 -0.89
CA VAL A 43 15.14 -0.56 -0.58
C VAL A 43 16.49 0.12 -0.47
N SER A 44 16.77 0.97 -1.45
CA SER A 44 18.02 1.67 -1.62
C SER A 44 17.80 3.13 -2.03
N ASP A 45 18.85 3.92 -1.99
CA ASP A 45 18.81 5.29 -2.48
C ASP A 45 18.44 5.34 -3.98
N PHE A 46 18.88 4.36 -4.76
CA PHE A 46 18.53 4.22 -6.17
C PHE A 46 17.04 3.97 -6.37
N LEU A 47 16.43 3.04 -5.59
CA LEU A 47 14.98 2.81 -5.64
C LEU A 47 14.21 4.09 -5.28
N SER A 48 14.58 4.74 -4.18
CA SER A 48 13.93 5.98 -3.74
C SER A 48 13.99 7.07 -4.81
N LYS A 49 15.15 7.22 -5.46
CA LYS A 49 15.38 8.20 -6.54
C LYS A 49 14.56 7.90 -7.79
N ILE A 50 14.57 6.65 -8.27
CA ILE A 50 13.83 6.28 -9.48
C ILE A 50 12.32 6.46 -9.27
N LEU A 51 11.77 6.08 -8.12
CA LEU A 51 10.37 6.33 -7.77
C LEU A 51 10.04 7.83 -7.78
N PHE A 52 10.96 8.65 -7.25
CA PHE A 52 10.81 10.11 -7.25
C PHE A 52 10.77 10.68 -8.67
N ASP A 53 11.61 10.20 -9.58
CA ASP A 53 11.65 10.65 -10.97
C ASP A 53 10.36 10.28 -11.73
N LYS A 54 9.80 9.08 -11.49
CA LYS A 54 8.54 8.64 -12.11
C LYS A 54 7.32 9.38 -11.58
N ALA A 55 7.38 9.92 -10.37
CA ALA A 55 6.28 10.60 -9.71
C ALA A 55 5.97 11.97 -10.33
N LYS A 56 4.68 12.31 -10.48
CA LYS A 56 4.21 13.69 -10.74
C LYS A 56 4.41 14.58 -9.51
N GLU A 57 4.39 15.89 -9.67
CA GLU A 57 4.61 16.84 -8.56
C GLU A 57 3.62 16.65 -7.40
N HIS A 58 2.36 16.30 -7.69
CA HIS A 58 1.33 16.07 -6.68
C HIS A 58 1.30 14.65 -6.10
N CYS A 59 2.24 13.80 -6.50
CA CYS A 59 2.28 12.38 -6.12
C CYS A 59 2.58 12.18 -4.63
N SER A 60 1.88 11.22 -4.04
CA SER A 60 2.20 10.64 -2.74
C SER A 60 2.87 9.27 -2.89
N LEU A 61 3.73 8.93 -1.92
CA LEU A 61 4.36 7.62 -1.78
C LEU A 61 3.97 7.02 -0.43
N TYR A 62 3.40 5.82 -0.46
CA TYR A 62 3.08 5.01 0.71
C TYR A 62 3.98 3.78 0.74
N VAL A 63 4.73 3.62 1.82
CA VAL A 63 5.68 2.51 2.01
C VAL A 63 5.31 1.73 3.26
N TRP A 64 4.81 0.50 3.07
CA TRP A 64 4.56 -0.41 4.17
C TRP A 64 5.87 -0.89 4.78
N CYS A 65 5.92 -0.99 6.10
CA CYS A 65 7.13 -1.37 6.82
C CYS A 65 6.81 -1.99 8.19
N GLY A 66 7.76 -2.76 8.71
CA GLY A 66 7.70 -3.34 10.04
C GLY A 66 8.51 -2.57 11.06
N ILE A 67 8.10 -2.64 12.34
CA ILE A 67 8.77 -1.95 13.47
C ILE A 67 9.33 -2.92 14.52
N GLY A 68 9.08 -4.22 14.39
CA GLY A 68 9.54 -5.20 15.36
C GLY A 68 11.05 -5.47 15.31
N GLU A 69 11.60 -6.11 16.34
CA GLU A 69 13.02 -6.49 16.45
C GLU A 69 13.55 -7.19 15.19
N LYS A 70 12.75 -8.09 14.62
CA LYS A 70 13.15 -8.84 13.42
C LYS A 70 13.01 -8.04 12.13
N SER A 71 12.01 -7.15 12.04
CA SER A 71 11.72 -6.42 10.84
C SER A 71 12.42 -5.08 10.77
N ASN A 72 12.41 -4.25 11.78
CA ASN A 72 12.93 -2.88 11.92
C ASN A 72 13.07 -2.07 10.61
N SER A 73 12.35 -2.44 9.56
CA SER A 73 12.45 -1.82 8.23
C SER A 73 12.08 -0.33 8.24
N LEU A 74 11.16 0.10 9.13
CA LEU A 74 10.88 1.52 9.34
C LEU A 74 12.16 2.34 9.57
N PHE A 75 13.01 1.90 10.50
CA PHE A 75 14.22 2.64 10.86
C PHE A 75 15.32 2.59 9.80
N ARG A 76 15.37 1.48 9.03
CA ARG A 76 16.33 1.33 7.92
C ARG A 76 15.92 2.17 6.71
N TRP A 77 14.64 2.20 6.38
CA TRP A 77 14.13 2.79 5.14
C TRP A 77 13.78 4.26 5.24
N PHE A 78 13.34 4.72 6.42
CA PHE A 78 12.99 6.13 6.61
C PHE A 78 14.09 7.10 6.14
N PRO A 79 15.38 6.96 6.55
CA PRO A 79 16.42 7.88 6.10
C PRO A 79 16.68 7.81 4.59
N ILE A 80 16.42 6.66 3.95
CA ILE A 80 16.57 6.48 2.50
C ILE A 80 15.51 7.29 1.75
N PHE A 81 14.24 7.09 2.08
CA PHE A 81 13.16 7.83 1.43
C PHE A 81 13.18 9.32 1.75
N ASN A 82 13.51 9.71 2.99
CA ASN A 82 13.54 11.10 3.41
C ASN A 82 14.63 11.96 2.76
N LYS A 83 15.53 11.36 1.96
CA LYS A 83 16.49 12.12 1.13
C LYS A 83 15.82 12.81 -0.06
N HIS A 84 14.83 12.16 -0.66
CA HIS A 84 14.19 12.61 -1.90
C HIS A 84 12.75 13.09 -1.68
N TRP A 85 12.06 12.54 -0.67
CA TRP A 85 10.64 12.76 -0.41
C TRP A 85 10.40 13.53 0.88
N TYR A 86 9.34 14.32 0.93
CA TYR A 86 8.90 14.99 2.15
C TYR A 86 8.03 14.05 2.99
N PHE A 87 8.46 13.71 4.18
CA PHE A 87 7.66 12.92 5.12
C PHE A 87 6.43 13.69 5.60
N LYS A 88 5.26 13.05 5.55
CA LYS A 88 3.99 13.63 6.00
C LYS A 88 3.51 13.03 7.30
N ASP A 89 3.43 11.69 7.37
CA ASP A 89 2.90 11.02 8.55
C ASP A 89 3.32 9.54 8.59
N LEU A 90 3.15 8.93 9.75
CA LEU A 90 3.23 7.50 9.96
C LEU A 90 1.83 6.97 10.26
N ILE A 91 1.36 6.05 9.44
CA ILE A 91 0.06 5.41 9.59
C ILE A 91 0.28 4.06 10.24
N THR A 92 -0.43 3.81 11.36
CA THR A 92 -0.43 2.53 12.05
C THR A 92 -1.69 1.74 11.72
N TRP A 93 -1.54 0.56 11.12
CA TRP A 93 -2.64 -0.38 10.95
C TRP A 93 -2.58 -1.45 12.03
N LYS A 94 -3.64 -1.53 12.86
CA LYS A 94 -3.79 -2.54 13.91
C LYS A 94 -4.31 -3.85 13.33
N LYS A 95 -3.54 -4.91 13.53
CA LYS A 95 -3.94 -6.29 13.21
C LYS A 95 -4.75 -6.91 14.33
N GLN A 96 -5.58 -7.90 13.98
CA GLN A 96 -6.35 -8.67 14.97
C GLN A 96 -5.48 -9.75 15.66
N ARG A 97 -4.53 -10.32 14.90
CA ARG A 97 -3.63 -11.37 15.39
C ARG A 97 -2.30 -10.77 15.79
N GLY A 98 -1.87 -11.07 17.01
CA GLY A 98 -0.54 -10.70 17.48
C GLY A 98 0.50 -11.75 17.08
N MET A 99 1.66 -11.28 16.63
CA MET A 99 2.87 -12.10 16.50
C MET A 99 3.88 -11.66 17.55
N GLY A 100 4.61 -12.61 18.12
CA GLY A 100 5.62 -12.31 19.12
C GLY A 100 6.19 -13.54 19.77
N ASN A 101 7.18 -13.38 20.64
CA ASN A 101 7.74 -14.44 21.44
C ASN A 101 7.21 -14.39 22.88
N LYS A 102 7.57 -15.39 23.71
CA LYS A 102 7.10 -15.51 25.10
C LYS A 102 7.62 -14.38 26.03
N LYS A 103 8.63 -13.61 25.59
CA LYS A 103 9.24 -12.52 26.36
C LYS A 103 9.15 -11.23 25.53
N GLY A 104 8.13 -10.41 25.77
CA GLY A 104 7.90 -9.12 25.11
C GLY A 104 6.44 -8.87 24.75
N TRP A 105 6.19 -7.72 24.15
CA TRP A 105 4.87 -7.34 23.68
C TRP A 105 4.49 -8.08 22.41
N LEU A 106 3.22 -8.43 22.24
CA LEU A 106 2.70 -8.95 20.97
C LEU A 106 2.69 -7.83 19.93
N TYR A 107 3.27 -8.11 18.77
CA TYR A 107 3.21 -7.21 17.62
C TYR A 107 1.85 -7.34 16.94
N VAL A 108 1.01 -6.32 17.07
CA VAL A 108 -0.37 -6.29 16.55
C VAL A 108 -0.54 -5.18 15.52
N ARG A 109 0.54 -4.71 14.92
CA ARG A 109 0.48 -3.58 13.99
C ARG A 109 1.49 -3.69 12.87
N GLU A 110 1.20 -3.03 11.78
CA GLU A 110 2.13 -2.66 10.72
C GLU A 110 2.08 -1.15 10.53
N GLU A 111 3.18 -0.62 10.06
CA GLU A 111 3.31 0.81 9.79
C GLU A 111 3.33 1.07 8.30
N CYS A 112 2.81 2.23 7.91
CA CYS A 112 2.93 2.74 6.56
C CYS A 112 3.46 4.16 6.61
N MET A 113 4.65 4.38 6.08
CA MET A 113 5.22 5.72 5.93
C MET A 113 4.52 6.43 4.78
N TRP A 114 4.01 7.62 5.02
CA TRP A 114 3.45 8.48 3.99
C TRP A 114 4.39 9.64 3.68
N PHE A 115 4.82 9.69 2.43
CA PHE A 115 5.63 10.75 1.88
C PHE A 115 4.89 11.45 0.73
N VAL A 116 5.32 12.66 0.39
CA VAL A 116 4.86 13.40 -0.79
C VAL A 116 6.05 13.93 -1.58
N LYS A 117 5.89 14.10 -2.88
CA LYS A 117 6.93 14.68 -3.73
C LYS A 117 7.09 16.16 -3.47
N ASP A 118 5.99 16.91 -3.38
CA ASP A 118 5.97 18.32 -3.02
C ASP A 118 5.09 18.53 -1.78
N ASN A 119 5.65 19.15 -0.73
CA ASN A 119 4.95 19.37 0.54
C ASN A 119 3.79 20.37 0.44
N LYS A 120 3.72 21.16 -0.63
CA LYS A 120 2.68 22.17 -0.87
C LYS A 120 1.63 21.72 -1.90
N GLN A 121 1.97 20.80 -2.79
CA GLN A 121 1.17 20.42 -3.95
C GLN A 121 0.90 18.91 -4.01
N PHE A 122 0.44 18.31 -2.94
CA PHE A 122 0.07 16.90 -2.94
C PHE A 122 -1.44 16.70 -3.05
N THR A 123 -1.85 15.60 -3.67
CA THR A 123 -3.27 15.23 -3.78
C THR A 123 -3.81 14.82 -2.42
N TRP A 124 -4.92 15.47 -1.99
CA TRP A 124 -5.70 15.08 -0.83
C TRP A 124 -7.19 15.36 -1.09
N ASN A 125 -7.96 14.31 -1.32
CA ASN A 125 -9.38 14.37 -1.65
C ASN A 125 -10.21 14.53 -0.37
N LYS A 126 -10.48 15.77 0.01
CA LYS A 126 -11.13 16.14 1.29
C LYS A 126 -12.52 15.52 1.46
N ASP A 127 -13.27 15.35 0.38
CA ASP A 127 -14.63 14.79 0.42
C ASP A 127 -14.65 13.31 0.81
N ASN A 128 -13.54 12.60 0.57
CA ASN A 128 -13.37 11.18 0.91
C ASN A 128 -12.74 10.94 2.30
N GLN A 129 -12.46 11.99 3.08
CA GLN A 129 -11.75 11.87 4.37
C GLN A 129 -12.65 11.49 5.55
N TYR A 130 -13.93 11.25 5.32
CA TYR A 130 -14.91 10.93 6.37
C TYR A 130 -15.49 9.54 6.16
N ASP A 131 -15.76 8.87 7.28
CA ASP A 131 -16.45 7.60 7.32
C ASP A 131 -17.47 7.60 8.46
N LEU A 132 -18.38 6.64 8.45
CA LEU A 132 -19.32 6.44 9.54
C LEU A 132 -18.57 6.22 10.87
N GLN A 133 -18.95 6.98 11.88
CA GLN A 133 -18.33 6.88 13.18
C GLN A 133 -18.75 5.58 13.87
N ASP A 134 -17.80 4.69 14.14
CA ASP A 134 -18.02 3.61 15.08
C ASP A 134 -17.95 4.17 16.52
N LYS A 135 -19.12 4.47 17.09
CA LYS A 135 -19.26 5.05 18.43
C LYS A 135 -18.66 4.19 19.54
N ARG A 136 -18.45 2.89 19.29
CA ARG A 136 -17.79 1.98 20.25
C ARG A 136 -16.29 2.23 20.36
N LEU A 137 -15.68 2.72 19.28
CA LEU A 137 -14.24 2.91 19.18
C LEU A 137 -13.80 4.36 19.47
N PHE A 138 -14.68 5.34 19.21
CA PHE A 138 -14.34 6.77 19.24
C PHE A 138 -15.49 7.65 19.79
N SER A 139 -16.08 7.25 20.89
CA SER A 139 -17.12 8.05 21.54
C SER A 139 -16.51 9.29 22.20
N LEU A 140 -16.62 10.44 21.55
CA LEU A 140 -16.44 11.72 22.21
C LEU A 140 -17.78 12.15 22.83
N PRO A 141 -17.83 12.51 24.12
CA PRO A 141 -19.08 12.76 24.86
C PRO A 141 -20.02 13.79 24.24
N ASN A 142 -19.51 14.69 23.41
CA ASN A 142 -20.28 15.80 22.82
C ASN A 142 -20.34 15.76 21.29
N ASN A 143 -19.90 14.69 20.63
CA ASN A 143 -19.94 14.61 19.17
C ASN A 143 -21.33 14.14 18.70
N LYS A 144 -22.08 15.07 18.09
CA LYS A 144 -23.41 14.82 17.49
C LYS A 144 -23.32 14.31 16.05
N SER A 145 -22.14 14.27 15.44
CA SER A 145 -21.96 13.80 14.07
C SER A 145 -21.93 12.28 14.00
N ASP A 146 -22.59 11.71 13.00
CA ASP A 146 -22.48 10.28 12.66
C ASP A 146 -21.22 9.97 11.84
N PHE A 147 -20.49 11.00 11.43
CA PHE A 147 -19.26 10.88 10.65
C PHE A 147 -18.05 11.31 11.45
N LYS A 148 -16.95 10.61 11.29
CA LYS A 148 -15.63 10.98 11.80
C LYS A 148 -14.65 11.09 10.65
N ARG A 149 -13.67 11.96 10.80
CA ARG A 149 -12.51 12.03 9.92
C ARG A 149 -11.61 10.80 10.14
N PHE A 150 -11.04 10.26 9.06
CA PHE A 150 -10.01 9.23 9.18
C PHE A 150 -8.82 9.72 10.02
N THR A 151 -8.31 8.82 10.83
CA THR A 151 -7.11 9.04 11.65
C THR A 151 -5.92 8.31 10.99
N ASN A 152 -4.71 8.57 11.48
CA ASN A 152 -3.52 7.82 11.11
C ASN A 152 -3.34 6.51 11.90
N VAL A 153 -4.33 6.11 12.71
CA VAL A 153 -4.38 4.81 13.38
C VAL A 153 -5.64 4.07 12.90
N TRP A 154 -5.44 3.02 12.10
CA TRP A 154 -6.49 2.23 11.48
C TRP A 154 -6.73 0.95 12.25
N ILE A 155 -7.90 0.85 12.90
CA ILE A 155 -8.31 -0.28 13.73
C ILE A 155 -9.57 -0.96 13.22
N ASP A 156 -10.18 -0.38 12.21
CA ASP A 156 -11.47 -0.76 11.62
C ASP A 156 -11.33 -1.72 10.44
N ILE A 157 -10.15 -1.81 9.82
CA ILE A 157 -9.88 -2.74 8.71
C ILE A 157 -9.26 -4.02 9.25
N LYS A 158 -9.93 -5.15 8.98
CA LYS A 158 -9.48 -6.47 9.39
C LYS A 158 -8.40 -6.99 8.45
N GLU A 159 -7.43 -7.73 9.01
CA GLU A 159 -6.50 -8.50 8.21
C GLU A 159 -7.23 -9.62 7.45
N CYS A 160 -6.70 -10.02 6.30
CA CYS A 160 -7.17 -11.19 5.59
C CYS A 160 -7.03 -12.42 6.48
N ALA A 161 -8.14 -13.12 6.76
CA ALA A 161 -8.11 -14.33 7.57
C ALA A 161 -7.62 -15.50 6.70
N GLY A 162 -6.54 -16.18 7.11
CA GLY A 162 -5.96 -17.31 6.36
C GLY A 162 -6.85 -18.55 6.19
N SER A 163 -8.13 -18.47 6.55
CA SER A 163 -9.15 -19.51 6.32
C SER A 163 -10.23 -19.10 5.30
N MET A 164 -10.19 -17.88 4.78
CA MET A 164 -11.08 -17.47 3.71
C MET A 164 -10.43 -17.70 2.36
N LYS A 165 -11.17 -18.23 1.39
CA LYS A 165 -10.72 -18.49 0.00
C LYS A 165 -10.03 -17.31 -0.68
N SER A 166 -10.21 -16.09 -0.17
CA SER A 166 -9.58 -14.86 -0.66
C SER A 166 -8.13 -14.63 -0.22
N CYS A 167 -7.59 -15.40 0.76
CA CYS A 167 -6.25 -15.21 1.32
C CYS A 167 -5.34 -16.44 1.13
N GLU A 168 -5.76 -17.41 0.32
CA GLU A 168 -4.98 -18.63 0.04
C GLU A 168 -3.70 -18.35 -0.78
N ASN A 169 -3.55 -17.12 -1.27
CA ASN A 169 -2.59 -16.83 -2.33
C ASN A 169 -1.30 -16.16 -1.86
N HIS A 170 -1.30 -15.46 -0.70
CA HIS A 170 -0.08 -14.82 -0.20
C HIS A 170 -0.11 -14.67 1.33
N PRO A 171 0.95 -15.09 2.06
CA PRO A 171 0.96 -15.11 3.54
C PRO A 171 0.92 -13.71 4.18
N THR A 172 1.27 -12.66 3.44
CA THR A 172 1.34 -11.27 3.92
C THR A 172 0.46 -10.32 3.10
N GLU A 173 -0.61 -10.84 2.48
CA GLU A 173 -1.51 -10.05 1.65
C GLU A 173 -2.13 -8.88 2.41
N LYS A 174 -2.04 -7.67 1.85
CA LYS A 174 -2.73 -6.50 2.36
C LYS A 174 -4.21 -6.52 1.95
N PRO A 175 -5.15 -6.20 2.88
CA PRO A 175 -6.55 -6.06 2.52
C PRO A 175 -6.78 -5.01 1.43
N VAL A 176 -7.60 -5.33 0.44
CA VAL A 176 -7.95 -4.42 -0.66
C VAL A 176 -8.55 -3.12 -0.13
N GLU A 177 -9.39 -3.20 0.92
CA GLU A 177 -10.01 -2.04 1.58
C GLU A 177 -8.98 -1.04 2.12
N LEU A 178 -7.85 -1.54 2.62
CA LEU A 178 -6.74 -0.73 3.14
C LEU A 178 -6.13 0.14 2.04
N ILE A 179 -5.90 -0.47 0.88
CA ILE A 179 -5.37 0.24 -0.29
C ILE A 179 -6.43 1.18 -0.88
N GLN A 180 -7.70 0.76 -0.96
CA GLN A 180 -8.79 1.64 -1.43
C GLN A 180 -8.90 2.93 -0.61
N ARG A 181 -8.67 2.87 0.71
CA ARG A 181 -8.64 4.07 1.57
C ARG A 181 -7.54 5.04 1.13
N ILE A 182 -6.34 4.53 0.87
CA ILE A 182 -5.22 5.32 0.35
C ILE A 182 -5.58 5.93 -1.02
N LEU A 183 -6.08 5.11 -1.95
CA LEU A 183 -6.43 5.56 -3.30
C LEU A 183 -7.47 6.67 -3.31
N LYS A 184 -8.54 6.51 -2.54
CA LYS A 184 -9.61 7.52 -2.43
C LYS A 184 -9.13 8.86 -1.89
N LEU A 185 -8.16 8.84 -0.97
CA LEU A 185 -7.64 10.06 -0.35
C LEU A 185 -6.55 10.74 -1.16
N SER A 186 -5.64 9.96 -1.77
CA SER A 186 -4.36 10.46 -2.27
C SER A 186 -4.13 10.25 -3.76
N CYS A 187 -5.11 9.76 -4.50
CA CYS A 187 -5.05 9.62 -5.95
C CYS A 187 -6.21 10.36 -6.63
N VAL A 188 -5.91 11.10 -7.68
CA VAL A 188 -6.94 11.72 -8.52
C VAL A 188 -7.76 10.65 -9.24
N ASP A 189 -8.97 11.00 -9.66
CA ASP A 189 -9.78 10.10 -10.48
C ASP A 189 -9.09 9.80 -11.81
N ASN A 190 -9.14 8.54 -12.24
CA ASN A 190 -8.39 8.02 -13.39
C ASN A 190 -6.85 8.21 -13.31
N GLY A 191 -6.31 8.56 -12.14
CA GLY A 191 -4.88 8.68 -11.90
C GLY A 191 -4.17 7.32 -12.04
N THR A 192 -2.87 7.36 -12.35
CA THR A 192 -2.03 6.17 -12.51
C THR A 192 -1.33 5.83 -11.19
N VAL A 193 -1.55 4.62 -10.71
CA VAL A 193 -0.95 4.06 -9.49
C VAL A 193 0.15 3.09 -9.86
N LEU A 194 1.31 3.22 -9.22
CA LEU A 194 2.42 2.28 -9.35
C LEU A 194 2.58 1.45 -8.07
N ASP A 195 2.69 0.13 -8.24
CA ASP A 195 3.14 -0.80 -7.21
C ASP A 195 4.24 -1.69 -7.80
N CYS A 196 5.48 -1.40 -7.45
CA CYS A 196 6.63 -2.13 -7.97
C CYS A 196 6.99 -3.39 -7.16
N PHE A 197 6.15 -3.77 -6.19
CA PHE A 197 6.20 -5.01 -5.41
C PHE A 197 4.78 -5.57 -5.25
N MET A 198 4.06 -5.75 -6.38
CA MET A 198 2.61 -5.95 -6.36
C MET A 198 2.16 -7.26 -5.69
N GLY A 199 3.06 -8.24 -5.50
CA GLY A 199 2.78 -9.50 -4.84
C GLY A 199 1.55 -10.20 -5.43
N SER A 200 0.51 -10.42 -4.62
CA SER A 200 -0.74 -11.02 -5.04
C SER A 200 -1.73 -10.05 -5.72
N GLY A 201 -1.35 -8.80 -6.00
CA GLY A 201 -2.15 -7.86 -6.79
C GLY A 201 -3.24 -7.09 -6.03
N SER A 202 -3.19 -6.98 -4.71
CA SER A 202 -4.19 -6.25 -3.93
C SER A 202 -4.33 -4.78 -4.36
N THR A 203 -3.22 -4.12 -4.72
CA THR A 203 -3.21 -2.75 -5.22
C THR A 203 -3.94 -2.65 -6.57
N GLY A 204 -3.70 -3.60 -7.48
CA GLY A 204 -4.38 -3.65 -8.78
C GLY A 204 -5.90 -3.83 -8.65
N VAL A 205 -6.33 -4.76 -7.78
CA VAL A 205 -7.77 -4.95 -7.48
C VAL A 205 -8.38 -3.67 -6.88
N ALA A 206 -7.68 -3.00 -5.97
CA ALA A 206 -8.12 -1.74 -5.39
C ALA A 206 -8.27 -0.64 -6.45
N CYS A 207 -7.34 -0.56 -7.41
CA CYS A 207 -7.39 0.39 -8.53
C CYS A 207 -8.62 0.17 -9.41
N ILE A 208 -8.93 -1.07 -9.77
CA ILE A 208 -10.14 -1.42 -10.54
C ILE A 208 -11.40 -0.98 -9.80
N ASN A 209 -11.52 -1.36 -8.53
CA ASN A 209 -12.69 -1.05 -7.69
C ASN A 209 -12.88 0.45 -7.46
N THR A 210 -11.87 1.26 -7.70
CA THR A 210 -11.89 2.72 -7.49
C THR A 210 -11.68 3.53 -8.76
N ASN A 211 -11.71 2.88 -9.92
CA ASN A 211 -11.54 3.51 -11.25
C ASN A 211 -10.21 4.28 -11.38
N ARG A 212 -9.09 3.63 -11.03
CA ARG A 212 -7.73 4.15 -11.23
C ARG A 212 -6.99 3.29 -12.25
N ASN A 213 -6.04 3.90 -12.96
CA ASN A 213 -5.07 3.16 -13.76
C ASN A 213 -4.03 2.50 -12.85
N PHE A 214 -3.46 1.39 -13.30
CA PHE A 214 -2.50 0.63 -12.51
C PHE A 214 -1.33 0.15 -13.34
N ILE A 215 -0.12 0.31 -12.81
CA ILE A 215 1.10 -0.34 -13.28
C ILE A 215 1.62 -1.18 -12.12
N GLY A 216 1.64 -2.50 -12.28
CA GLY A 216 2.12 -3.44 -11.28
C GLY A 216 3.34 -4.19 -11.75
N ILE A 217 4.36 -4.31 -10.91
CA ILE A 217 5.58 -5.08 -11.20
C ILE A 217 5.73 -6.17 -10.15
N GLU A 218 6.00 -7.41 -10.60
CA GLU A 218 6.28 -8.55 -9.74
C GLU A 218 7.38 -9.42 -10.37
N LYS A 219 8.33 -9.82 -9.54
CA LYS A 219 9.48 -10.62 -9.97
C LYS A 219 9.26 -12.12 -9.87
N ASP A 220 8.45 -12.55 -8.89
CA ASP A 220 8.17 -13.97 -8.67
C ASP A 220 7.10 -14.48 -9.62
N ASP A 221 7.42 -15.51 -10.41
CA ASP A 221 6.53 -16.11 -11.42
C ASP A 221 5.16 -16.48 -10.85
N LYS A 222 5.17 -17.11 -9.67
CA LYS A 222 3.94 -17.61 -9.03
C LYS A 222 3.05 -16.44 -8.58
N TYR A 223 3.64 -15.42 -7.93
CA TYR A 223 2.87 -14.28 -7.46
C TYR A 223 2.41 -13.39 -8.61
N PHE A 224 3.18 -13.27 -9.68
CA PHE A 224 2.75 -12.60 -10.89
C PHE A 224 1.48 -13.23 -11.48
N GLU A 225 1.44 -14.56 -11.66
CA GLU A 225 0.26 -15.26 -12.18
C GLU A 225 -0.95 -15.15 -11.22
N ILE A 226 -0.74 -15.21 -9.91
CA ILE A 226 -1.79 -14.98 -8.92
C ILE A 226 -2.36 -13.57 -9.06
N ALA A 227 -1.51 -12.55 -9.13
CA ALA A 227 -1.93 -11.16 -9.27
C ALA A 227 -2.73 -10.95 -10.56
N LYS A 228 -2.22 -11.46 -11.69
CA LYS A 228 -2.86 -11.37 -12.99
C LYS A 228 -4.29 -11.95 -12.96
N ASN A 229 -4.46 -13.16 -12.47
CA ASN A 229 -5.76 -13.81 -12.38
C ASN A 229 -6.75 -13.04 -11.50
N ARG A 230 -6.29 -12.52 -10.34
CA ARG A 230 -7.14 -11.74 -9.42
C ARG A 230 -7.56 -10.39 -10.03
N ILE A 231 -6.66 -9.74 -10.72
CA ILE A 231 -6.91 -8.45 -11.36
C ILE A 231 -7.86 -8.62 -12.55
N GLU A 232 -7.67 -9.65 -13.38
CA GLU A 232 -8.58 -9.99 -14.48
C GLU A 232 -9.99 -10.33 -13.96
N GLN A 233 -10.09 -11.09 -12.87
CA GLN A 233 -11.39 -11.37 -12.24
C GLN A 233 -12.08 -10.09 -11.75
N ALA A 234 -11.35 -9.20 -11.10
CA ALA A 234 -11.90 -7.93 -10.64
C ALA A 234 -12.39 -7.04 -11.80
N GLN A 235 -11.70 -7.06 -12.95
CA GLN A 235 -12.16 -6.37 -14.17
C GLN A 235 -13.48 -6.93 -14.68
N GLN A 236 -13.64 -8.25 -14.67
CA GLN A 236 -14.90 -8.91 -15.09
C GLN A 236 -16.06 -8.59 -14.14
N ASP A 237 -15.79 -8.52 -12.82
CA ASP A 237 -16.81 -8.26 -11.80
C ASP A 237 -17.37 -6.83 -11.88
N VAL A 238 -16.56 -5.86 -12.33
CA VAL A 238 -16.95 -4.45 -12.50
C VAL A 238 -17.52 -4.15 -13.89
N ALA A 239 -17.28 -5.02 -14.87
CA ALA A 239 -17.82 -4.84 -16.22
C ALA A 239 -19.36 -4.85 -16.21
N PRO A 240 -20.04 -3.97 -16.96
CA PRO A 240 -21.50 -4.00 -17.07
C PRO A 240 -21.93 -5.40 -17.53
N LYS A 241 -22.80 -6.04 -16.75
CA LYS A 241 -23.45 -7.29 -17.21
C LYS A 241 -24.38 -6.93 -18.34
N VAL A 242 -24.01 -7.32 -19.57
CA VAL A 242 -24.82 -7.18 -20.78
C VAL A 242 -26.02 -8.11 -20.71
#